data_25d3ff9263ba6c2893d332f036f36c28
#
_entry.id   25d3ff9263ba6c2893d332f036f36c28
#
_cell.length_a   1.000
_cell.length_b   1.000
_cell.length_c   1.000
_cell.angle_alpha   90.00
_cell.angle_beta   90.00
_cell.angle_gamma   90.00
#
_symmetry.space_group_name_H-M   'P 1'
#
loop_
_entity.id
_entity.type
_entity.pdbx_description
1 polymer ?
#
loop_
_entity_poly.entity_id
_entity_poly.type
_entity_poly.pdbx_seq_one_letter_code
_entity_poly.pdbx_strand_id
1 'polypeptide(L)'
;MWIADQWQDYELLDCGGGEKLERWDKQYLVRPDPQAIWETPRRLPEWKRANARYLRSQTGGGHWEKKALPESWQVRYKDLTFQVKPMNFKHTGLFPEQAVNWDFVMEKIRKADRPIRVLNLFAYTGGATVACAKAGAAVCHVDAAKGMVAWAKDNARLSGLSDAPIRWIVDDCAKFVEREIRRGKTYDAIIMDPPSYGRGPGGEVWKLEESLYPFVKLCAGVLSDKPLFVLINSYTTGLAPSVLGYLLHLLVAEKYGGTVSWDELGLPVTATGMALPCGATGRWFSE
;
A
#
# COMPACT_ATOMS: atom_id res chain seq x y z
N MET A 1 2.28 3.22 16.72
CA MET A 1 1.67 3.58 15.40
C MET A 1 2.67 4.39 14.60
N TRP A 2 2.90 4.04 13.34
CA TRP A 2 3.70 4.83 12.40
C TRP A 2 2.78 5.78 11.65
N ILE A 3 3.05 7.09 11.76
CA ILE A 3 2.18 8.15 11.26
C ILE A 3 2.72 8.71 9.95
N ALA A 4 1.88 8.75 8.90
CA ALA A 4 2.21 9.34 7.62
C ALA A 4 1.89 10.86 7.63
N ASP A 5 2.74 11.65 8.25
CA ASP A 5 2.55 13.08 8.55
C ASP A 5 3.28 14.04 7.60
N GLN A 6 4.00 13.53 6.60
CA GLN A 6 4.83 14.36 5.73
C GLN A 6 4.18 14.71 4.38
N TRP A 7 2.86 14.46 4.25
CA TRP A 7 2.10 14.84 3.08
C TRP A 7 1.91 16.35 2.96
N GLN A 8 2.01 16.88 1.74
CA GLN A 8 1.66 18.26 1.39
C GLN A 8 0.37 18.32 0.57
N ASP A 9 0.23 17.44 -0.41
CA ASP A 9 -0.92 17.41 -1.31
C ASP A 9 -2.07 16.50 -0.79
N TYR A 10 -1.90 15.89 0.38
CA TYR A 10 -2.93 15.12 1.05
C TYR A 10 -3.08 15.53 2.51
N GLU A 11 -4.31 15.52 3.02
CA GLU A 11 -4.62 15.80 4.43
C GLU A 11 -5.91 15.10 4.84
N LEU A 12 -5.88 14.42 5.98
CA LEU A 12 -7.08 13.93 6.65
C LEU A 12 -7.59 15.03 7.59
N LEU A 13 -8.64 15.73 7.15
CA LEU A 13 -9.15 16.90 7.87
C LEU A 13 -9.95 16.53 9.11
N ASP A 14 -10.85 15.53 9.00
CA ASP A 14 -11.73 15.09 10.07
C ASP A 14 -12.23 13.66 9.78
N CYS A 15 -12.64 12.92 10.79
CA CYS A 15 -13.24 11.60 10.64
C CYS A 15 -14.17 11.25 11.80
N GLY A 16 -15.24 10.51 11.52
CA GLY A 16 -16.22 10.03 12.48
C GLY A 16 -17.54 9.66 11.82
N GLY A 17 -18.39 8.94 12.54
CA GLY A 17 -19.65 8.45 12.02
C GLY A 17 -19.47 7.53 10.80
N GLY A 18 -18.39 6.74 10.76
CA GLY A 18 -18.07 5.82 9.67
C GLY A 18 -17.57 6.48 8.40
N GLU A 19 -17.19 7.76 8.43
CA GLU A 19 -16.70 8.52 7.29
C GLU A 19 -15.42 9.30 7.61
N LYS A 20 -14.68 9.66 6.58
CA LYS A 20 -13.54 10.56 6.65
C LYS A 20 -13.63 11.66 5.60
N LEU A 21 -13.26 12.87 5.99
CA LEU A 21 -13.13 14.05 5.14
C LEU A 21 -11.66 14.27 4.82
N GLU A 22 -11.32 14.24 3.54
CA GLU A 22 -9.96 14.31 3.04
C GLU A 22 -9.80 15.43 2.04
N ARG A 23 -8.62 16.06 2.05
CA ARG A 23 -8.14 16.94 0.97
C ARG A 23 -7.09 16.18 0.14
N TRP A 24 -7.29 16.18 -1.16
CA TRP A 24 -6.40 15.59 -2.16
C TRP A 24 -6.00 16.69 -3.16
N ASP A 25 -4.89 17.36 -2.94
CA ASP A 25 -4.51 18.64 -3.56
C ASP A 25 -5.62 19.69 -3.34
N LYS A 26 -6.36 20.07 -4.38
CA LYS A 26 -7.48 21.01 -4.31
C LYS A 26 -8.86 20.35 -4.16
N GLN A 27 -8.91 19.03 -4.13
CA GLN A 27 -10.18 18.28 -4.11
C GLN A 27 -10.50 17.79 -2.70
N TYR A 28 -11.71 18.04 -2.23
CA TYR A 28 -12.23 17.55 -0.96
C TYR A 28 -13.13 16.35 -1.22
N LEU A 29 -12.84 15.24 -0.54
CA LEU A 29 -13.57 13.99 -0.68
C LEU A 29 -14.11 13.53 0.67
N VAL A 30 -15.35 12.99 0.67
CA VAL A 30 -15.89 12.25 1.79
C VAL A 30 -15.98 10.77 1.41
N ARG A 31 -15.31 9.92 2.18
CA ARG A 31 -15.27 8.48 1.93
C ARG A 31 -15.63 7.69 3.17
N PRO A 32 -16.27 6.52 3.05
CA PRO A 32 -16.50 5.61 4.17
C PRO A 32 -15.19 5.12 4.77
N ASP A 33 -15.11 5.15 6.10
CA ASP A 33 -14.04 4.52 6.86
C ASP A 33 -14.63 3.79 8.06
N PRO A 34 -14.60 2.44 8.08
CA PRO A 34 -15.21 1.66 9.15
C PRO A 34 -14.46 1.74 10.48
N GLN A 35 -13.23 2.25 10.50
CA GLN A 35 -12.47 2.46 11.73
C GLN A 35 -12.94 3.69 12.49
N ALA A 36 -13.52 4.68 11.81
CA ALA A 36 -14.00 5.93 12.41
C ALA A 36 -15.38 5.75 13.07
N ILE A 37 -15.46 4.89 14.10
CA ILE A 37 -16.71 4.51 14.78
C ILE A 37 -17.23 5.56 15.77
N TRP A 38 -16.41 6.55 16.13
CA TRP A 38 -16.80 7.67 16.99
C TRP A 38 -17.57 8.72 16.21
N GLU A 39 -18.34 9.55 16.91
CA GLU A 39 -19.04 10.67 16.33
C GLU A 39 -18.12 11.90 16.16
N THR A 40 -18.39 12.70 15.14
CA THR A 40 -17.76 14.02 14.94
C THR A 40 -18.84 15.10 14.81
N PRO A 41 -18.63 16.29 15.39
CA PRO A 41 -19.57 17.41 15.22
C PRO A 41 -19.59 17.99 13.81
N ARG A 42 -18.70 17.52 12.90
CA ARG A 42 -18.59 17.96 11.50
C ARG A 42 -18.57 19.47 11.34
N ARG A 43 -17.75 20.15 12.16
CA ARG A 43 -17.68 21.63 12.18
C ARG A 43 -17.04 22.22 10.92
N LEU A 44 -16.20 21.46 10.23
CA LEU A 44 -15.53 21.93 9.02
C LEU A 44 -16.54 22.09 7.88
N PRO A 45 -16.58 23.27 7.20
CA PRO A 45 -17.52 23.53 6.11
C PRO A 45 -17.31 22.60 4.91
N GLU A 46 -16.12 22.02 4.78
CA GLU A 46 -15.72 21.09 3.72
C GLU A 46 -16.57 19.80 3.74
N TRP A 47 -17.12 19.39 4.89
CA TRP A 47 -18.07 18.28 4.95
C TRP A 47 -19.28 18.48 4.03
N LYS A 48 -19.77 19.74 3.92
CA LYS A 48 -20.91 20.12 3.07
C LYS A 48 -20.48 20.52 1.65
N ARG A 49 -19.24 20.99 1.48
CA ARG A 49 -18.70 21.52 0.22
C ARG A 49 -17.80 20.54 -0.52
N ALA A 50 -17.71 19.30 -0.06
CA ALA A 50 -16.87 18.29 -0.70
C ALA A 50 -17.19 18.17 -2.20
N ASN A 51 -16.13 18.02 -3.00
CA ASN A 51 -16.23 17.87 -4.45
C ASN A 51 -16.87 16.54 -4.84
N ALA A 52 -16.71 15.53 -4.00
CA ALA A 52 -17.39 14.25 -4.14
C ALA A 52 -17.57 13.52 -2.80
N ARG A 53 -18.61 12.69 -2.75
CA ARG A 53 -18.87 11.76 -1.64
C ARG A 53 -19.12 10.37 -2.19
N TYR A 54 -18.53 9.36 -1.57
CA TYR A 54 -18.84 7.97 -1.89
C TYR A 54 -19.95 7.46 -1.00
N LEU A 55 -21.07 7.08 -1.59
CA LEU A 55 -22.22 6.50 -0.89
C LEU A 55 -22.18 4.98 -0.98
N ARG A 56 -22.24 4.30 0.17
CA ARG A 56 -22.37 2.84 0.21
C ARG A 56 -23.79 2.41 -0.15
N SER A 57 -23.91 1.35 -0.93
CA SER A 57 -25.17 0.64 -1.16
C SER A 57 -25.44 -0.33 -0.02
N GLN A 58 -26.70 -0.59 0.28
CA GLN A 58 -27.11 -1.59 1.26
C GLN A 58 -26.80 -3.02 0.83
N THR A 59 -26.68 -3.26 -0.48
CA THR A 59 -26.41 -4.57 -1.08
C THR A 59 -24.92 -4.83 -1.36
N GLY A 60 -24.04 -3.93 -0.91
CA GLY A 60 -22.60 -3.95 -1.18
C GLY A 60 -22.21 -3.03 -2.34
N GLY A 61 -20.95 -2.57 -2.37
CA GLY A 61 -20.48 -1.57 -3.32
C GLY A 61 -20.96 -0.16 -2.99
N GLY A 62 -21.23 0.64 -4.00
CA GLY A 62 -21.67 2.04 -3.87
C GLY A 62 -21.36 2.85 -5.12
N HIS A 63 -21.52 4.17 -5.02
CA HIS A 63 -21.24 5.09 -6.10
C HIS A 63 -20.73 6.44 -5.58
N TRP A 64 -20.09 7.20 -6.46
CA TRP A 64 -19.66 8.56 -6.19
C TRP A 64 -20.73 9.58 -6.57
N GLU A 65 -21.18 10.37 -5.61
CA GLU A 65 -21.87 11.63 -5.89
C GLU A 65 -20.82 12.71 -6.14
N LYS A 66 -20.72 13.19 -7.37
CA LYS A 66 -19.74 14.21 -7.80
C LYS A 66 -20.45 15.54 -8.01
N LYS A 67 -19.93 16.62 -7.41
CA LYS A 67 -20.41 17.99 -7.63
C LYS A 67 -19.50 18.72 -8.64
N ALA A 68 -18.19 18.70 -8.40
CA ALA A 68 -17.18 19.35 -9.24
C ALA A 68 -15.84 18.65 -9.04
N LEU A 69 -15.70 17.44 -9.59
CA LEU A 69 -14.50 16.63 -9.46
C LEU A 69 -13.95 16.32 -10.86
N PRO A 70 -12.65 16.56 -11.13
CA PRO A 70 -12.02 16.13 -12.37
C PRO A 70 -12.05 14.60 -12.50
N GLU A 71 -11.94 14.08 -13.72
CA GLU A 71 -11.84 12.63 -13.94
C GLU A 71 -10.61 12.02 -13.28
N SER A 72 -9.49 12.76 -13.30
CA SER A 72 -8.27 12.43 -12.59
C SER A 72 -7.46 13.69 -12.30
N TRP A 73 -6.61 13.62 -11.28
CA TRP A 73 -5.64 14.69 -10.94
C TRP A 73 -4.38 14.08 -10.34
N GLN A 74 -3.37 14.89 -10.09
CA GLN A 74 -2.10 14.46 -9.53
C GLN A 74 -1.97 14.91 -8.08
N VAL A 75 -1.31 14.09 -7.28
CA VAL A 75 -0.86 14.41 -5.91
C VAL A 75 0.62 14.05 -5.77
N ARG A 76 1.33 14.82 -4.96
CA ARG A 76 2.76 14.62 -4.73
C ARG A 76 3.02 14.24 -3.29
N TYR A 77 3.94 13.33 -3.11
CA TYR A 77 4.58 13.02 -1.86
C TYR A 77 6.09 13.17 -2.03
N LYS A 78 6.67 14.22 -1.44
CA LYS A 78 8.08 14.57 -1.69
C LYS A 78 8.35 14.70 -3.21
N ASP A 79 9.25 13.91 -3.74
CA ASP A 79 9.63 13.86 -5.16
C ASP A 79 8.91 12.75 -5.96
N LEU A 80 7.87 12.15 -5.39
CA LEU A 80 6.99 11.19 -6.05
C LEU A 80 5.70 11.87 -6.49
N THR A 81 5.23 11.56 -7.70
CA THR A 81 3.97 12.07 -8.25
C THR A 81 3.06 10.92 -8.64
N PHE A 82 1.82 10.97 -8.19
CA PHE A 82 0.81 9.95 -8.42
C PHE A 82 -0.44 10.54 -9.05
N GLN A 83 -0.98 9.86 -10.04
CA GLN A 83 -2.32 10.11 -10.54
C GLN A 83 -3.33 9.45 -9.60
N VAL A 84 -4.37 10.20 -9.25
CA VAL A 84 -5.52 9.72 -8.47
C VAL A 84 -6.81 10.01 -9.21
N LYS A 85 -7.81 9.15 -9.03
CA LYS A 85 -9.15 9.29 -9.61
C LYS A 85 -10.16 8.47 -8.81
N PRO A 86 -11.44 8.86 -8.78
CA PRO A 86 -12.49 8.02 -8.22
C PRO A 86 -12.59 6.70 -8.98
N MET A 87 -12.53 5.59 -8.27
CA MET A 87 -12.74 4.25 -8.83
C MET A 87 -14.20 3.83 -8.68
N ASN A 88 -14.56 2.66 -9.21
CA ASN A 88 -15.90 2.07 -9.02
C ASN A 88 -16.21 1.74 -7.54
N PHE A 89 -15.19 1.75 -6.69
CA PHE A 89 -15.27 1.61 -5.24
C PHE A 89 -14.85 2.92 -4.55
N LYS A 90 -14.87 2.94 -3.22
CA LYS A 90 -14.44 4.10 -2.42
C LYS A 90 -12.98 4.54 -2.62
N HIS A 91 -12.18 3.76 -3.32
CA HIS A 91 -10.74 4.01 -3.48
C HIS A 91 -10.46 5.06 -4.56
N THR A 92 -9.31 5.71 -4.42
CA THR A 92 -8.83 6.78 -5.31
C THR A 92 -7.57 6.40 -6.09
N GLY A 93 -7.10 5.17 -5.91
CA GLY A 93 -5.88 4.67 -6.53
C GLY A 93 -4.61 4.84 -5.67
N LEU A 94 -4.72 5.40 -4.47
CA LEU A 94 -3.58 5.57 -3.57
C LEU A 94 -4.01 5.38 -2.11
N PHE A 95 -3.09 4.88 -1.29
CA PHE A 95 -3.23 4.72 0.16
C PHE A 95 -2.21 5.63 0.85
N PRO A 96 -2.62 6.83 1.32
CA PRO A 96 -1.69 7.83 1.86
C PRO A 96 -0.91 7.37 3.08
N GLU A 97 -1.49 6.52 3.90
CA GLU A 97 -0.83 5.93 5.08
C GLU A 97 0.39 5.09 4.73
N GLN A 98 0.48 4.59 3.49
CA GLN A 98 1.64 3.83 3.02
C GLN A 98 2.90 4.70 2.83
N ALA A 99 2.78 6.01 2.86
CA ALA A 99 3.92 6.91 2.70
C ALA A 99 5.03 6.65 3.74
N VAL A 100 4.68 6.27 4.96
CA VAL A 100 5.65 5.90 6.00
C VAL A 100 6.42 4.62 5.66
N ASN A 101 5.82 3.72 4.90
CA ASN A 101 6.50 2.55 4.36
C ASN A 101 7.38 2.91 3.16
N TRP A 102 6.94 3.86 2.32
CA TRP A 102 7.78 4.35 1.22
C TRP A 102 9.05 5.01 1.74
N ASP A 103 8.95 5.83 2.79
CA ASP A 103 10.13 6.44 3.42
C ASP A 103 11.09 5.40 3.97
N PHE A 104 10.55 4.40 4.67
CA PHE A 104 11.36 3.30 5.21
C PHE A 104 12.12 2.54 4.11
N VAL A 105 11.44 2.10 3.04
CA VAL A 105 12.11 1.34 1.98
C VAL A 105 13.09 2.18 1.19
N MET A 106 12.77 3.46 0.94
CA MET A 106 13.67 4.40 0.26
C MET A 106 14.95 4.63 1.08
N GLU A 107 14.83 4.78 2.40
CA GLU A 107 15.96 4.92 3.31
C GLU A 107 16.86 3.68 3.29
N LYS A 108 16.26 2.48 3.42
CA LYS A 108 17.01 1.22 3.40
C LYS A 108 17.75 1.00 2.08
N ILE A 109 17.09 1.27 0.94
CA ILE A 109 17.68 1.12 -0.39
C ILE A 109 18.83 2.11 -0.58
N ARG A 110 18.66 3.38 -0.20
CA ARG A 110 19.70 4.42 -0.36
C ARG A 110 20.93 4.18 0.53
N LYS A 111 20.73 3.56 1.71
CA LYS A 111 21.83 3.19 2.61
C LYS A 111 22.53 1.90 2.22
N ALA A 112 21.92 1.08 1.36
CA ALA A 112 22.55 -0.14 0.90
C ALA A 112 23.68 0.18 -0.09
N ASP A 113 24.90 -0.23 0.23
CA ASP A 113 26.08 0.01 -0.61
C ASP A 113 26.23 -1.07 -1.72
N ARG A 114 25.12 -1.40 -2.36
CA ARG A 114 25.04 -2.38 -3.46
C ARG A 114 23.73 -2.22 -4.24
N PRO A 115 23.66 -2.73 -5.49
CA PRO A 115 22.42 -2.80 -6.24
C PRO A 115 21.39 -3.66 -5.51
N ILE A 116 20.15 -3.16 -5.42
CA ILE A 116 19.03 -3.81 -4.74
C ILE A 116 17.96 -4.22 -5.76
N ARG A 117 17.52 -5.46 -5.67
CA ARG A 117 16.39 -6.01 -6.43
C ARG A 117 15.19 -6.20 -5.51
N VAL A 118 14.11 -5.51 -5.79
CA VAL A 118 12.86 -5.54 -5.00
C VAL A 118 11.79 -6.31 -5.74
N LEU A 119 11.12 -7.22 -5.06
CA LEU A 119 9.89 -7.87 -5.52
C LEU A 119 8.70 -7.21 -4.78
N ASN A 120 7.83 -6.55 -5.54
CA ASN A 120 6.59 -5.96 -5.01
C ASN A 120 5.39 -6.76 -5.51
N LEU A 121 4.69 -7.41 -4.59
CA LEU A 121 3.56 -8.32 -4.80
C LEU A 121 2.25 -7.66 -4.35
N PHE A 122 1.15 -7.92 -5.08
CA PHE A 122 -0.11 -7.18 -4.93
C PHE A 122 0.11 -5.68 -5.07
N ALA A 123 0.92 -5.33 -6.07
CA ALA A 123 1.59 -4.03 -6.13
C ALA A 123 0.66 -2.87 -6.52
N TYR A 124 -0.60 -3.15 -6.88
CA TYR A 124 -1.67 -2.18 -7.14
C TYR A 124 -1.23 -1.09 -8.14
N THR A 125 -1.46 0.18 -7.81
CA THR A 125 -1.07 1.33 -8.65
C THR A 125 0.39 1.75 -8.48
N GLY A 126 1.20 0.94 -7.78
CA GLY A 126 2.65 1.04 -7.76
C GLY A 126 3.26 2.05 -6.80
N GLY A 127 2.56 2.48 -5.75
CA GLY A 127 3.14 3.43 -4.77
C GLY A 127 4.51 2.99 -4.25
N ALA A 128 4.60 1.77 -3.71
CA ALA A 128 5.87 1.21 -3.22
C ALA A 128 6.87 0.93 -4.36
N THR A 129 6.41 0.53 -5.56
CA THR A 129 7.26 0.34 -6.74
C THR A 129 7.96 1.64 -7.13
N VAL A 130 7.21 2.74 -7.22
CA VAL A 130 7.73 4.07 -7.56
C VAL A 130 8.73 4.53 -6.51
N ALA A 131 8.42 4.35 -5.21
CA ALA A 131 9.31 4.70 -4.11
C ALA A 131 10.64 3.92 -4.19
N CYS A 132 10.59 2.59 -4.35
CA CYS A 132 11.79 1.76 -4.47
C CYS A 132 12.65 2.12 -5.70
N ALA A 133 12.00 2.31 -6.86
CA ALA A 133 12.71 2.71 -8.08
C ALA A 133 13.33 4.11 -7.96
N LYS A 134 12.65 5.06 -7.30
CA LYS A 134 13.19 6.40 -7.01
C LYS A 134 14.40 6.36 -6.09
N ALA A 135 14.48 5.38 -5.22
CA ALA A 135 15.63 5.14 -4.37
C ALA A 135 16.79 4.41 -5.08
N GLY A 136 16.62 4.00 -6.35
CA GLY A 136 17.66 3.37 -7.18
C GLY A 136 17.57 1.85 -7.27
N ALA A 137 16.51 1.22 -6.78
CA ALA A 137 16.35 -0.23 -6.89
C ALA A 137 15.84 -0.67 -8.28
N ALA A 138 16.23 -1.86 -8.70
CA ALA A 138 15.54 -2.59 -9.76
C ALA A 138 14.29 -3.27 -9.14
N VAL A 139 13.11 -3.04 -9.74
CA VAL A 139 11.85 -3.50 -9.14
C VAL A 139 11.13 -4.47 -10.06
N CYS A 140 10.66 -5.59 -9.51
CA CYS A 140 9.69 -6.44 -10.16
C CYS A 140 8.30 -6.16 -9.55
N HIS A 141 7.45 -5.49 -10.31
CA HIS A 141 6.08 -5.14 -9.95
C HIS A 141 5.12 -6.22 -10.43
N VAL A 142 4.40 -6.86 -9.53
CA VAL A 142 3.46 -7.95 -9.83
C VAL A 142 2.08 -7.62 -9.29
N ASP A 143 1.10 -7.60 -10.17
CA ASP A 143 -0.32 -7.47 -9.83
C ASP A 143 -1.17 -8.24 -10.84
N ALA A 144 -2.26 -8.86 -10.39
CA ALA A 144 -3.14 -9.62 -11.26
C ALA A 144 -4.01 -8.73 -12.17
N ALA A 145 -4.24 -7.48 -11.80
CA ALA A 145 -5.11 -6.56 -12.51
C ALA A 145 -4.35 -5.74 -13.56
N LYS A 146 -4.51 -6.06 -14.84
CA LYS A 146 -3.86 -5.36 -15.97
C LYS A 146 -4.03 -3.83 -15.90
N GLY A 147 -5.21 -3.35 -15.51
CA GLY A 147 -5.48 -1.91 -15.38
C GLY A 147 -4.66 -1.25 -14.27
N MET A 148 -4.39 -1.97 -13.16
CA MET A 148 -3.55 -1.46 -12.07
C MET A 148 -2.09 -1.39 -12.49
N VAL A 149 -1.58 -2.41 -13.19
CA VAL A 149 -0.21 -2.40 -13.73
C VAL A 149 -0.02 -1.27 -14.75
N ALA A 150 -1.01 -1.00 -15.60
CA ALA A 150 -0.97 0.14 -16.53
C ALA A 150 -0.91 1.48 -15.77
N TRP A 151 -1.74 1.64 -14.75
CA TRP A 151 -1.74 2.85 -13.91
C TRP A 151 -0.42 3.01 -13.13
N ALA A 152 0.17 1.92 -12.66
CA ALA A 152 1.48 1.94 -12.00
C ALA A 152 2.59 2.43 -12.95
N LYS A 153 2.54 2.06 -14.24
CA LYS A 153 3.45 2.60 -15.27
C LYS A 153 3.29 4.10 -15.45
N ASP A 154 2.05 4.60 -15.46
CA ASP A 154 1.79 6.03 -15.53
C ASP A 154 2.34 6.76 -14.30
N ASN A 155 2.17 6.22 -13.09
CA ASN A 155 2.74 6.78 -11.87
C ASN A 155 4.27 6.80 -11.89
N ALA A 156 4.91 5.76 -12.41
CA ALA A 156 6.37 5.75 -12.60
C ALA A 156 6.80 6.85 -13.58
N ARG A 157 6.12 6.99 -14.72
CA ARG A 157 6.39 8.06 -15.70
C ARG A 157 6.21 9.46 -15.10
N LEU A 158 5.13 9.71 -14.35
CA LEU A 158 4.87 10.98 -13.68
C LEU A 158 5.95 11.33 -12.64
N SER A 159 6.56 10.32 -12.03
CA SER A 159 7.67 10.47 -11.06
C SER A 159 9.05 10.54 -11.73
N GLY A 160 9.12 10.64 -13.07
CA GLY A 160 10.38 10.74 -13.82
C GLY A 160 11.16 9.42 -13.91
N LEU A 161 10.47 8.27 -13.87
CA LEU A 161 11.05 6.93 -13.82
C LEU A 161 10.75 6.10 -15.08
N SER A 162 10.57 6.75 -16.23
CA SER A 162 10.27 6.06 -17.50
C SER A 162 11.33 5.02 -17.88
N ASP A 163 12.60 5.33 -17.59
CA ASP A 163 13.75 4.48 -17.93
C ASP A 163 14.28 3.67 -16.74
N ALA A 164 13.57 3.72 -15.61
CA ALA A 164 13.96 2.95 -14.42
C ALA A 164 13.83 1.44 -14.68
N PRO A 165 14.70 0.61 -14.10
CA PRO A 165 14.69 -0.84 -14.28
C PRO A 165 13.51 -1.50 -13.56
N ILE A 166 12.29 -1.26 -14.05
CA ILE A 166 11.05 -1.82 -13.51
C ILE A 166 10.51 -2.88 -14.47
N ARG A 167 10.38 -4.11 -13.96
CA ARG A 167 9.75 -5.22 -14.65
C ARG A 167 8.27 -5.27 -14.28
N TRP A 168 7.40 -5.04 -15.24
CA TRP A 168 5.94 -4.98 -15.07
C TRP A 168 5.31 -6.34 -15.38
N ILE A 169 4.65 -6.95 -14.43
CA ILE A 169 4.07 -8.29 -14.54
C ILE A 169 2.58 -8.25 -14.20
N VAL A 170 1.76 -8.73 -15.13
CA VAL A 170 0.33 -8.99 -14.91
C VAL A 170 0.18 -10.48 -14.66
N ASP A 171 0.03 -10.89 -13.39
CA ASP A 171 0.00 -12.30 -13.02
C ASP A 171 -0.51 -12.51 -11.60
N ASP A 172 -0.91 -13.73 -11.28
CA ASP A 172 -1.13 -14.20 -9.92
C ASP A 172 0.20 -14.23 -9.16
N CYS A 173 0.22 -13.63 -7.96
CA CYS A 173 1.45 -13.46 -7.18
C CYS A 173 2.07 -14.80 -6.75
N ALA A 174 1.27 -15.77 -6.32
CA ALA A 174 1.79 -17.08 -5.88
C ALA A 174 2.39 -17.85 -7.07
N LYS A 175 1.65 -17.94 -8.17
CA LYS A 175 2.11 -18.58 -9.41
C LYS A 175 3.38 -17.89 -9.96
N PHE A 176 3.47 -16.58 -9.84
CA PHE A 176 4.67 -15.84 -10.23
C PHE A 176 5.87 -16.24 -9.37
N VAL A 177 5.74 -16.23 -8.05
CA VAL A 177 6.82 -16.59 -7.11
C VAL A 177 7.27 -18.03 -7.33
N GLU A 178 6.35 -18.99 -7.49
CA GLU A 178 6.69 -20.38 -7.82
C GLU A 178 7.54 -20.49 -9.09
N ARG A 179 7.22 -19.69 -10.13
CA ARG A 179 8.04 -19.68 -11.37
C ARG A 179 9.42 -19.07 -11.16
N GLU A 180 9.53 -18.02 -10.33
CA GLU A 180 10.83 -17.42 -10.03
C GLU A 180 11.71 -18.40 -9.22
N ILE A 181 11.13 -19.18 -8.29
CA ILE A 181 11.83 -20.27 -7.58
C ILE A 181 12.39 -21.28 -8.61
N ARG A 182 11.54 -21.79 -9.50
CA ARG A 182 11.97 -22.76 -10.54
C ARG A 182 13.06 -22.22 -11.46
N ARG A 183 13.11 -20.88 -11.66
CA ARG A 183 14.12 -20.19 -12.48
C ARG A 183 15.38 -19.82 -11.70
N GLY A 184 15.44 -20.11 -10.40
CA GLY A 184 16.54 -19.71 -9.54
C GLY A 184 16.71 -18.19 -9.41
N LYS A 185 15.63 -17.42 -9.57
CA LYS A 185 15.65 -15.97 -9.41
C LYS A 185 15.50 -15.59 -7.95
N THR A 186 16.28 -14.59 -7.52
CA THR A 186 16.27 -14.11 -6.13
C THR A 186 16.11 -12.60 -6.08
N TYR A 187 15.64 -12.12 -4.94
CA TYR A 187 15.39 -10.71 -4.65
C TYR A 187 16.01 -10.33 -3.31
N ASP A 188 16.49 -9.09 -3.21
CA ASP A 188 17.09 -8.57 -1.99
C ASP A 188 16.04 -8.01 -1.02
N ALA A 189 14.87 -7.66 -1.54
CA ALA A 189 13.77 -7.20 -0.72
C ALA A 189 12.43 -7.66 -1.29
N ILE A 190 11.45 -7.85 -0.40
CA ILE A 190 10.08 -8.21 -0.76
C ILE A 190 9.12 -7.27 -0.06
N ILE A 191 8.15 -6.75 -0.81
CA ILE A 191 7.01 -6.00 -0.30
C ILE A 191 5.75 -6.76 -0.71
N MET A 192 4.80 -6.93 0.21
CA MET A 192 3.52 -7.55 -0.10
C MET A 192 2.37 -6.87 0.63
N ASP A 193 1.28 -6.67 -0.09
CA ASP A 193 0.03 -6.07 0.41
C ASP A 193 -1.17 -6.94 0.00
N PRO A 194 -1.24 -8.18 0.54
CA PRO A 194 -2.26 -9.12 0.14
C PRO A 194 -3.64 -8.67 0.58
N PRO A 195 -4.69 -8.89 -0.25
CA PRO A 195 -6.06 -8.54 0.12
C PRO A 195 -6.57 -9.42 1.26
N SER A 196 -7.53 -8.92 2.05
CA SER A 196 -8.21 -9.71 3.08
C SER A 196 -8.95 -10.90 2.47
N TYR A 197 -9.56 -10.69 1.29
CA TYR A 197 -10.29 -11.68 0.53
C TYR A 197 -10.12 -11.45 -0.98
N GLY A 198 -10.04 -12.52 -1.74
CA GLY A 198 -9.95 -12.47 -3.20
C GLY A 198 -10.41 -13.76 -3.86
N ARG A 199 -10.69 -13.69 -5.16
CA ARG A 199 -10.94 -14.85 -6.02
C ARG A 199 -10.02 -14.81 -7.22
N GLY A 200 -9.30 -15.89 -7.44
CA GLY A 200 -8.48 -16.08 -8.64
C GLY A 200 -9.32 -16.39 -9.88
N PRO A 201 -8.75 -16.25 -11.08
CA PRO A 201 -9.43 -16.55 -12.35
C PRO A 201 -9.89 -18.01 -12.47
N GLY A 202 -9.24 -18.92 -11.78
CA GLY A 202 -9.60 -20.36 -11.74
C GLY A 202 -10.60 -20.74 -10.64
N GLY A 203 -11.14 -19.72 -9.91
CA GLY A 203 -12.06 -19.94 -8.79
C GLY A 203 -11.38 -20.17 -7.44
N GLU A 204 -10.06 -20.10 -7.39
CA GLU A 204 -9.29 -20.18 -6.14
C GLU A 204 -9.74 -19.08 -5.18
N VAL A 205 -9.94 -19.43 -3.92
CA VAL A 205 -10.31 -18.48 -2.87
C VAL A 205 -9.09 -18.13 -2.05
N TRP A 206 -8.80 -16.84 -1.98
CA TRP A 206 -7.84 -16.25 -1.06
C TRP A 206 -8.57 -15.74 0.17
N LYS A 207 -8.19 -16.20 1.34
CA LYS A 207 -8.53 -15.60 2.63
C LYS A 207 -7.24 -15.40 3.40
N LEU A 208 -7.02 -14.18 3.87
CA LEU A 208 -5.72 -13.79 4.43
C LEU A 208 -5.29 -14.70 5.58
N GLU A 209 -6.18 -14.97 6.52
CA GLU A 209 -5.93 -15.78 7.71
C GLU A 209 -5.54 -17.23 7.42
N GLU A 210 -5.96 -17.75 6.26
CA GLU A 210 -5.64 -19.12 5.82
C GLU A 210 -4.41 -19.12 4.90
N SER A 211 -4.22 -18.07 4.11
CA SER A 211 -3.28 -18.01 2.99
C SER A 211 -1.97 -17.30 3.31
N LEU A 212 -1.94 -16.41 4.31
CA LEU A 212 -0.80 -15.54 4.56
C LEU A 212 0.46 -16.31 4.94
N TYR A 213 0.37 -17.25 5.90
CA TYR A 213 1.53 -18.02 6.34
C TYR A 213 2.17 -18.81 5.19
N PRO A 214 1.43 -19.67 4.44
CA PRO A 214 2.01 -20.40 3.33
C PRO A 214 2.54 -19.49 2.23
N PHE A 215 1.93 -18.34 1.99
CA PHE A 215 2.39 -17.39 0.99
C PHE A 215 3.70 -16.70 1.40
N VAL A 216 3.83 -16.23 2.64
CA VAL A 216 5.08 -15.64 3.15
C VAL A 216 6.20 -16.68 3.13
N LYS A 217 5.91 -17.93 3.50
CA LYS A 217 6.87 -19.05 3.42
C LYS A 217 7.33 -19.29 1.98
N LEU A 218 6.42 -19.26 1.02
CA LEU A 218 6.75 -19.36 -0.41
C LEU A 218 7.67 -18.20 -0.84
N CYS A 219 7.32 -16.96 -0.46
CA CYS A 219 8.09 -15.77 -0.80
C CYS A 219 9.49 -15.78 -0.18
N ALA A 220 9.67 -16.31 1.03
CA ALA A 220 10.98 -16.47 1.64
C ALA A 220 11.94 -17.34 0.78
N GLY A 221 11.40 -18.22 -0.08
CA GLY A 221 12.15 -19.04 -1.01
C GLY A 221 12.81 -18.29 -2.17
N VAL A 222 12.45 -17.03 -2.41
CA VAL A 222 13.09 -16.17 -3.43
C VAL A 222 13.93 -15.04 -2.82
N LEU A 223 14.17 -15.04 -1.51
CA LEU A 223 15.12 -14.12 -0.91
C LEU A 223 16.56 -14.49 -1.31
N SER A 224 17.38 -13.48 -1.59
CA SER A 224 18.81 -13.64 -1.86
C SER A 224 19.55 -14.08 -0.59
N ASP A 225 20.83 -14.45 -0.72
CA ASP A 225 21.66 -14.84 0.45
C ASP A 225 21.91 -13.68 1.42
N LYS A 226 21.78 -12.43 0.94
CA LYS A 226 21.92 -11.21 1.74
C LYS A 226 20.70 -10.31 1.53
N PRO A 227 19.52 -10.68 2.04
CA PRO A 227 18.34 -9.86 1.87
C PRO A 227 18.44 -8.57 2.67
N LEU A 228 17.77 -7.51 2.20
CA LEU A 228 17.80 -6.19 2.82
C LEU A 228 16.60 -5.93 3.71
N PHE A 229 15.38 -6.21 3.20
CA PHE A 229 14.14 -6.09 3.97
C PHE A 229 13.01 -6.97 3.42
N VAL A 230 12.06 -7.28 4.30
CA VAL A 230 10.74 -7.84 3.96
C VAL A 230 9.67 -7.02 4.66
N LEU A 231 8.65 -6.60 3.91
CA LEU A 231 7.56 -5.78 4.41
C LEU A 231 6.22 -6.45 4.04
N ILE A 232 5.35 -6.63 5.05
CA ILE A 232 4.01 -7.20 4.90
C ILE A 232 3.00 -6.20 5.41
N ASN A 233 2.02 -5.83 4.57
CA ASN A 233 0.89 -5.00 4.95
C ASN A 233 -0.36 -5.86 5.18
N SER A 234 -1.27 -5.38 6.00
CA SER A 234 -2.60 -5.94 6.18
C SER A 234 -3.63 -4.86 6.52
N TYR A 235 -4.76 -4.94 5.85
CA TYR A 235 -5.96 -4.14 6.14
C TYR A 235 -7.10 -5.00 6.68
N THR A 236 -6.78 -6.22 7.12
CA THR A 236 -7.76 -7.17 7.65
C THR A 236 -8.12 -6.82 9.09
N THR A 237 -9.40 -6.53 9.32
CA THR A 237 -9.92 -6.28 10.67
C THR A 237 -9.73 -7.51 11.55
N GLY A 238 -9.22 -7.30 12.76
CA GLY A 238 -8.98 -8.37 13.74
C GLY A 238 -7.63 -9.07 13.64
N LEU A 239 -6.81 -8.77 12.61
CA LEU A 239 -5.43 -9.25 12.54
C LEU A 239 -4.51 -8.25 13.24
N ALA A 240 -4.00 -8.60 14.41
CA ALA A 240 -3.07 -7.75 15.16
C ALA A 240 -1.74 -7.57 14.40
N PRO A 241 -1.11 -6.37 14.44
CA PRO A 241 0.18 -6.13 13.79
C PRO A 241 1.27 -7.11 14.23
N SER A 242 1.25 -7.55 15.50
CA SER A 242 2.19 -8.51 16.05
C SER A 242 2.17 -9.87 15.34
N VAL A 243 1.04 -10.26 14.72
CA VAL A 243 0.98 -11.48 13.90
C VAL A 243 1.92 -11.39 12.70
N LEU A 244 1.97 -10.22 12.04
CA LEU A 244 2.87 -9.97 10.92
C LEU A 244 4.34 -10.04 11.38
N GLY A 245 4.63 -9.45 12.55
CA GLY A 245 5.96 -9.56 13.18
C GLY A 245 6.34 -11.01 13.50
N TYR A 246 5.40 -11.78 14.02
CA TYR A 246 5.64 -13.20 14.35
C TYR A 246 5.97 -14.03 13.09
N LEU A 247 5.23 -13.81 11.99
CA LEU A 247 5.49 -14.46 10.71
C LEU A 247 6.89 -14.10 10.16
N LEU A 248 7.27 -12.84 10.22
CA LEU A 248 8.59 -12.38 9.78
C LEU A 248 9.72 -12.95 10.65
N HIS A 249 9.49 -13.07 11.96
CA HIS A 249 10.46 -13.69 12.86
C HIS A 249 10.70 -15.15 12.46
N LEU A 250 9.67 -15.96 12.38
CA LEU A 250 9.77 -17.39 12.07
C LEU A 250 10.31 -17.68 10.66
N LEU A 251 9.88 -16.90 9.66
CA LEU A 251 10.12 -17.25 8.26
C LEU A 251 11.33 -16.53 7.66
N VAL A 252 11.82 -15.46 8.33
CA VAL A 252 12.93 -14.66 7.83
C VAL A 252 14.03 -14.48 8.88
N ALA A 253 13.69 -13.94 10.06
CA ALA A 253 14.71 -13.60 11.06
C ALA A 253 15.44 -14.81 11.64
N GLU A 254 14.78 -15.95 11.83
CA GLU A 254 15.44 -17.18 12.27
C GLU A 254 16.55 -17.64 11.32
N LYS A 255 16.40 -17.36 10.01
CA LYS A 255 17.39 -17.74 9.00
C LYS A 255 18.48 -16.68 8.80
N TYR A 256 18.09 -15.41 8.76
CA TYR A 256 18.96 -14.33 8.32
C TYR A 256 19.40 -13.39 9.44
N GLY A 257 18.91 -13.58 10.69
CA GLY A 257 19.09 -12.60 11.76
C GLY A 257 18.33 -11.32 11.47
N GLY A 258 18.87 -10.17 11.87
CA GLY A 258 18.28 -8.86 11.62
C GLY A 258 17.19 -8.48 12.62
N THR A 259 16.51 -7.38 12.33
CA THR A 259 15.51 -6.77 13.22
C THR A 259 14.09 -6.94 12.66
N VAL A 260 13.15 -7.33 13.53
CA VAL A 260 11.71 -7.38 13.23
C VAL A 260 11.02 -6.26 14.00
N SER A 261 10.17 -5.51 13.32
CA SER A 261 9.29 -4.50 13.90
C SER A 261 7.90 -4.58 13.29
N TRP A 262 6.90 -4.16 14.04
CA TRP A 262 5.51 -4.13 13.57
C TRP A 262 4.75 -3.03 14.28
N ASP A 263 3.81 -2.41 13.58
CA ASP A 263 2.90 -1.44 14.18
C ASP A 263 1.70 -1.19 13.26
N GLU A 264 0.74 -0.44 13.75
CA GLU A 264 -0.33 0.15 12.94
C GLU A 264 0.21 1.29 12.10
N LEU A 265 -0.42 1.48 10.93
CA LEU A 265 -0.26 2.67 10.10
C LEU A 265 -1.35 3.66 10.44
N GLY A 266 -1.02 4.95 10.48
CA GLY A 266 -1.99 5.98 10.82
C GLY A 266 -1.86 7.24 9.98
N LEU A 267 -2.97 7.96 9.89
CA LEU A 267 -3.06 9.29 9.28
C LEU A 267 -3.38 10.32 10.36
N PRO A 268 -2.63 11.43 10.46
CA PRO A 268 -2.95 12.48 11.41
C PRO A 268 -4.27 13.16 11.02
N VAL A 269 -5.15 13.38 12.00
CA VAL A 269 -6.45 14.04 11.83
C VAL A 269 -6.33 15.49 12.25
N THR A 270 -6.42 16.43 11.33
CA THR A 270 -6.22 17.87 11.60
C THR A 270 -7.19 18.41 12.64
N ALA A 271 -8.48 18.03 12.57
CA ALA A 271 -9.50 18.54 13.47
C ALA A 271 -9.30 18.15 14.93
N THR A 272 -8.63 17.04 15.21
CA THR A 272 -8.53 16.48 16.57
C THR A 272 -7.10 16.38 17.10
N GLY A 273 -6.09 16.42 16.23
CA GLY A 273 -4.69 16.12 16.55
C GLY A 273 -4.43 14.65 16.90
N MET A 274 -5.45 13.79 16.79
CA MET A 274 -5.32 12.34 16.92
C MET A 274 -4.89 11.70 15.60
N ALA A 275 -4.68 10.38 15.58
CA ALA A 275 -4.44 9.65 14.36
C ALA A 275 -5.55 8.63 14.08
N LEU A 276 -5.99 8.56 12.81
CA LEU A 276 -6.87 7.49 12.35
C LEU A 276 -6.04 6.24 12.06
N PRO A 277 -6.29 5.10 12.72
CA PRO A 277 -5.66 3.84 12.36
C PRO A 277 -6.18 3.38 10.99
N CYS A 278 -5.27 2.97 10.09
CA CYS A 278 -5.63 2.62 8.72
C CYS A 278 -5.37 1.15 8.38
N GLY A 279 -4.27 0.60 8.85
CA GLY A 279 -3.85 -0.77 8.60
C GLY A 279 -2.67 -1.14 9.48
N ALA A 280 -2.10 -2.29 9.23
CA ALA A 280 -0.94 -2.81 9.96
C ALA A 280 0.21 -3.15 9.02
N THR A 281 1.43 -3.03 9.51
CA THR A 281 2.65 -3.42 8.78
C THR A 281 3.59 -4.19 9.69
N GLY A 282 4.11 -5.31 9.20
CA GLY A 282 5.30 -5.96 9.72
C GLY A 282 6.51 -5.65 8.84
N ARG A 283 7.65 -5.36 9.44
CA ARG A 283 8.92 -5.09 8.76
C ARG A 283 10.01 -5.98 9.34
N TRP A 284 10.70 -6.69 8.50
CA TRP A 284 12.00 -7.26 8.82
C TRP A 284 13.07 -6.54 7.98
N PHE A 285 14.25 -6.31 8.55
CA PHE A 285 15.37 -5.73 7.83
C PHE A 285 16.72 -6.23 8.40
N SER A 286 17.70 -6.37 7.52
CA SER A 286 19.08 -6.67 7.91
C SER A 286 19.71 -5.48 8.64
N GLU A 287 20.63 -5.79 9.53
CA GLU A 287 21.47 -4.79 10.23
C GLU A 287 22.45 -4.10 9.29
#